data_318c41d1d2642ae033bd80de541e2c91
#
_entry.id   318c41d1d2642ae033bd80de541e2c91
#
_cell.length_a   1.000
_cell.length_b   1.000
_cell.length_c   1.000
_cell.angle_alpha   90.00
_cell.angle_beta   90.00
_cell.angle_gamma   90.00
#
_symmetry.space_group_name_H-M   'P 1'
#
loop_
_entity.id
_entity.type
_entity.pdbx_description
1 polymer ?
#
loop_
_entity_poly.entity_id
_entity_poly.type
_entity_poly.pdbx_seq_one_letter_code
_entity_poly.pdbx_strand_id
1 'polypeptide(L)'
;MPKLSVIVPFYNVRQFAPDTVRSLRANARPDFEFVLVDDHSDDGTAAVLERAAEDLSGVARVRHVRHDRNRGIAAARNTGLGAAQGEFLAFLDGDDWLAPGYLSELVAAAERLDCDFVRTDHVRVTDRARTVRRVPVGLRDEVLDPRDAILPADRTTSVDYVSVWAGAYRRRLLERGLLHFTEGLHTAEDRPWTWRLHREAESFAVVNPLGVFYRRGISSSLTRIGDVRRLDFIRAFDQIVEETAADRDAGRLLPKAVRQYCAIMAHHLAEEDRFEPAVAGRLRTMSAAALRRLPQDLLTEVLETMDMDRAARLRRLRRRAGAGKGAA
;
A
#
# COMPACT_ATOMS: atom_id res chain seq x y z
N MET A 1 -4.38 -1.83 -27.97
CA MET A 1 -4.11 -1.45 -26.56
C MET A 1 -3.86 -2.74 -25.80
N PRO A 2 -2.86 -2.82 -24.90
CA PRO A 2 -2.69 -4.01 -24.06
C PRO A 2 -3.92 -4.24 -23.17
N LYS A 3 -4.20 -5.50 -22.83
CA LYS A 3 -5.28 -5.84 -21.90
C LYS A 3 -4.89 -5.51 -20.46
N LEU A 4 -3.64 -5.78 -20.07
CA LEU A 4 -3.11 -5.54 -18.73
C LEU A 4 -1.74 -4.87 -18.81
N SER A 5 -1.48 -3.86 -17.99
CA SER A 5 -0.13 -3.38 -17.65
C SER A 5 0.21 -3.73 -16.20
N VAL A 6 1.32 -4.43 -16.00
CA VAL A 6 1.86 -4.71 -14.66
C VAL A 6 3.02 -3.76 -14.40
N ILE A 7 2.89 -2.93 -13.38
CA ILE A 7 3.88 -1.94 -12.97
C ILE A 7 4.75 -2.56 -11.88
N VAL A 8 6.06 -2.62 -12.13
CA VAL A 8 7.01 -3.28 -11.24
C VAL A 8 8.15 -2.32 -10.90
N PRO A 9 8.09 -1.66 -9.73
CA PRO A 9 9.18 -0.84 -9.23
C PRO A 9 10.30 -1.71 -8.67
N PHE A 10 11.55 -1.35 -8.93
CA PHE A 10 12.76 -2.00 -8.43
C PHE A 10 13.68 -0.97 -7.79
N TYR A 11 14.25 -1.30 -6.64
CA TYR A 11 15.33 -0.55 -6.01
C TYR A 11 16.19 -1.45 -5.14
N ASN A 12 17.43 -1.69 -5.55
CA ASN A 12 18.42 -2.48 -4.83
C ASN A 12 17.91 -3.87 -4.41
N VAL A 13 17.38 -4.62 -5.37
CA VAL A 13 16.79 -5.95 -5.18
C VAL A 13 17.40 -7.01 -6.09
N ARG A 14 18.68 -6.84 -6.50
CA ARG A 14 19.40 -7.73 -7.42
C ARG A 14 19.21 -9.21 -7.11
N GLN A 15 19.24 -9.58 -5.84
CA GLN A 15 19.14 -11.00 -5.43
C GLN A 15 17.73 -11.57 -5.63
N PHE A 16 16.68 -10.74 -5.70
CA PHE A 16 15.27 -11.14 -5.81
C PHE A 16 14.69 -10.91 -7.22
N ALA A 17 15.17 -9.89 -7.92
CA ALA A 17 14.70 -9.51 -9.24
C ALA A 17 14.64 -10.69 -10.25
N PRO A 18 15.57 -11.68 -10.26
CA PRO A 18 15.46 -12.84 -11.14
C PRO A 18 14.22 -13.70 -10.90
N ASP A 19 13.75 -13.84 -9.64
CA ASP A 19 12.54 -14.59 -9.33
C ASP A 19 11.31 -13.84 -9.80
N THR A 20 11.27 -12.52 -9.57
CA THR A 20 10.21 -11.61 -10.07
C THR A 20 10.10 -11.71 -11.57
N VAL A 21 11.21 -11.54 -12.31
CA VAL A 21 11.26 -11.62 -13.78
C VAL A 21 10.80 -12.99 -14.30
N ARG A 22 11.27 -14.07 -13.68
CA ARG A 22 10.84 -15.44 -14.04
C ARG A 22 9.33 -15.60 -13.88
N SER A 23 8.75 -15.02 -12.83
CA SER A 23 7.32 -15.08 -12.59
C SER A 23 6.51 -14.23 -13.59
N LEU A 24 7.04 -13.06 -14.00
CA LEU A 24 6.46 -12.28 -15.09
C LEU A 24 6.46 -13.05 -16.41
N ARG A 25 7.58 -13.73 -16.74
CA ARG A 25 7.67 -14.58 -17.94
C ARG A 25 6.64 -15.72 -17.92
N ALA A 26 6.43 -16.36 -16.78
CA ALA A 26 5.45 -17.43 -16.61
C ALA A 26 3.99 -16.94 -16.75
N ASN A 27 3.76 -15.64 -16.66
CA ASN A 27 2.47 -14.98 -16.83
C ASN A 27 2.39 -14.17 -18.16
N ALA A 28 3.44 -14.19 -18.98
CA ALA A 28 3.52 -13.37 -20.17
C ALA A 28 2.50 -13.76 -21.24
N ARG A 29 1.92 -12.77 -21.90
CA ARG A 29 1.00 -12.90 -23.04
C ARG A 29 1.25 -11.76 -24.03
N PRO A 30 0.98 -11.94 -25.33
CA PRO A 30 1.18 -10.88 -26.34
C PRO A 30 0.33 -9.61 -26.08
N ASP A 31 -0.78 -9.75 -25.37
CA ASP A 31 -1.70 -8.67 -24.98
C ASP A 31 -1.42 -8.10 -23.56
N PHE A 32 -0.33 -8.53 -22.90
CA PHE A 32 0.12 -7.97 -21.63
C PHE A 32 1.32 -7.04 -21.82
N GLU A 33 1.45 -6.08 -20.92
CA GLU A 33 2.56 -5.14 -20.85
C GLU A 33 3.20 -5.18 -19.46
N PHE A 34 4.52 -5.27 -19.41
CA PHE A 34 5.30 -5.14 -18.18
C PHE A 34 6.05 -3.82 -18.19
N VAL A 35 5.80 -2.97 -17.20
CA VAL A 35 6.48 -1.69 -17.00
C VAL A 35 7.45 -1.83 -15.85
N LEU A 36 8.73 -2.06 -16.17
CA LEU A 36 9.82 -2.22 -15.21
C LEU A 36 10.41 -0.84 -14.90
N VAL A 37 10.34 -0.40 -13.65
CA VAL A 37 10.85 0.92 -13.23
C VAL A 37 12.01 0.72 -12.27
N ASP A 38 13.23 1.07 -12.70
CA ASP A 38 14.43 1.09 -11.84
C ASP A 38 14.56 2.46 -11.16
N ASP A 39 14.36 2.50 -9.85
CA ASP A 39 14.48 3.72 -9.05
C ASP A 39 15.94 4.04 -8.68
N HIS A 40 16.83 3.99 -9.69
CA HIS A 40 18.27 4.30 -9.55
C HIS A 40 19.02 3.28 -8.67
N SER A 41 18.88 1.99 -8.97
CA SER A 41 19.64 0.94 -8.27
C SER A 41 21.15 1.01 -8.56
N ASP A 42 21.96 0.69 -7.55
CA ASP A 42 23.43 0.65 -7.57
C ASP A 42 24.03 -0.72 -7.22
N ASP A 43 23.18 -1.72 -6.91
CA ASP A 43 23.59 -3.08 -6.55
C ASP A 43 23.71 -4.06 -7.74
N GLY A 44 23.48 -3.57 -8.97
CA GLY A 44 23.44 -4.38 -10.19
C GLY A 44 22.04 -4.84 -10.60
N THR A 45 20.98 -4.39 -9.93
CA THR A 45 19.58 -4.62 -10.35
C THR A 45 19.35 -4.14 -11.78
N ALA A 46 19.87 -2.97 -12.18
CA ALA A 46 19.71 -2.41 -13.52
C ALA A 46 20.11 -3.40 -14.62
N ALA A 47 21.27 -4.06 -14.50
CA ALA A 47 21.73 -5.06 -15.48
C ALA A 47 20.82 -6.30 -15.56
N VAL A 48 20.15 -6.67 -14.46
CA VAL A 48 19.14 -7.74 -14.47
C VAL A 48 17.92 -7.29 -15.25
N LEU A 49 17.47 -6.04 -15.09
CA LEU A 49 16.29 -5.51 -15.77
C LEU A 49 16.52 -5.30 -17.27
N GLU A 50 17.70 -4.87 -17.70
CA GLU A 50 18.06 -4.76 -19.11
C GLU A 50 17.92 -6.10 -19.83
N ARG A 51 18.51 -7.17 -19.27
CA ARG A 51 18.38 -8.55 -19.79
C ARG A 51 16.93 -9.03 -19.76
N ALA A 52 16.21 -8.74 -18.66
CA ALA A 52 14.82 -9.11 -18.52
C ALA A 52 13.93 -8.45 -19.59
N ALA A 53 14.20 -7.19 -19.92
CA ALA A 53 13.46 -6.48 -20.97
C ALA A 53 13.67 -7.14 -22.36
N GLU A 54 14.90 -7.58 -22.66
CA GLU A 54 15.20 -8.34 -23.88
C GLU A 54 14.48 -9.68 -23.90
N ASP A 55 14.60 -10.47 -22.83
CA ASP A 55 14.01 -11.81 -22.70
C ASP A 55 12.48 -11.82 -22.76
N LEU A 56 11.83 -10.81 -22.22
CA LEU A 56 10.37 -10.69 -22.17
C LEU A 56 9.78 -10.10 -23.45
N SER A 57 10.55 -9.32 -24.22
CA SER A 57 10.07 -8.61 -25.43
C SER A 57 9.55 -9.55 -26.51
N GLY A 58 10.00 -10.81 -26.53
CA GLY A 58 9.52 -11.85 -27.46
C GLY A 58 8.15 -12.45 -27.10
N VAL A 59 7.63 -12.21 -25.89
CA VAL A 59 6.40 -12.85 -25.36
C VAL A 59 5.37 -11.88 -24.80
N ALA A 60 5.76 -10.64 -24.53
CA ALA A 60 4.90 -9.58 -24.02
C ALA A 60 5.43 -8.21 -24.47
N ARG A 61 4.67 -7.14 -24.25
CA ARG A 61 5.20 -5.78 -24.38
C ARG A 61 6.00 -5.43 -23.13
N VAL A 62 7.16 -4.79 -23.31
CA VAL A 62 8.01 -4.39 -22.19
C VAL A 62 8.39 -2.92 -22.32
N ARG A 63 8.30 -2.21 -21.20
CA ARG A 63 8.85 -0.87 -21.03
C ARG A 63 9.82 -0.91 -19.88
N HIS A 64 11.04 -0.45 -20.09
CA HIS A 64 12.03 -0.27 -19.05
C HIS A 64 12.30 1.22 -18.89
N VAL A 65 12.08 1.73 -17.68
CA VAL A 65 12.31 3.13 -17.31
C VAL A 65 13.28 3.17 -16.15
N ARG A 66 14.30 4.00 -16.22
CA ARG A 66 15.25 4.21 -15.12
C ARG A 66 15.23 5.67 -14.69
N HIS A 67 15.15 5.89 -13.38
CA HIS A 67 15.29 7.23 -12.79
C HIS A 67 16.75 7.67 -12.76
N ASP A 68 16.99 8.98 -12.81
CA ASP A 68 18.30 9.62 -12.68
C ASP A 68 18.83 9.64 -11.24
N ARG A 69 17.93 9.47 -10.27
CA ARG A 69 18.20 9.35 -8.84
C ARG A 69 17.09 8.55 -8.16
N ASN A 70 17.33 8.06 -6.94
CA ASN A 70 16.27 7.45 -6.14
C ASN A 70 15.19 8.50 -5.78
N ARG A 71 13.95 8.22 -6.16
CA ARG A 71 12.77 9.06 -5.94
C ARG A 71 11.77 8.43 -4.97
N GLY A 72 12.00 7.18 -4.59
CA GLY A 72 11.15 6.39 -3.71
C GLY A 72 10.03 5.64 -4.43
N ILE A 73 9.45 4.67 -3.70
CA ILE A 73 8.46 3.72 -4.23
C ILE A 73 7.22 4.40 -4.83
N ALA A 74 6.72 5.48 -4.20
CA ALA A 74 5.57 6.24 -4.69
C ALA A 74 5.84 6.84 -6.07
N ALA A 75 7.00 7.49 -6.25
CA ALA A 75 7.39 8.08 -7.52
C ALA A 75 7.65 7.01 -8.59
N ALA A 76 8.26 5.88 -8.23
CA ALA A 76 8.48 4.77 -9.15
C ALA A 76 7.16 4.17 -9.65
N ARG A 77 6.18 3.97 -8.77
CA ARG A 77 4.82 3.52 -9.17
C ARG A 77 4.12 4.56 -10.04
N ASN A 78 4.22 5.87 -9.72
CA ASN A 78 3.64 6.94 -10.54
C ASN A 78 4.27 6.99 -11.94
N THR A 79 5.60 6.84 -12.04
CA THR A 79 6.30 6.73 -13.33
C THR A 79 5.78 5.55 -14.13
N GLY A 80 5.60 4.38 -13.49
CA GLY A 80 5.02 3.20 -14.12
C GLY A 80 3.58 3.42 -14.59
N LEU A 81 2.75 4.09 -13.79
CA LEU A 81 1.38 4.47 -14.17
C LEU A 81 1.35 5.37 -15.41
N GLY A 82 2.24 6.36 -15.47
CA GLY A 82 2.37 7.26 -16.62
C GLY A 82 2.83 6.56 -17.91
N ALA A 83 3.59 5.47 -17.79
CA ALA A 83 4.06 4.69 -18.92
C ALA A 83 3.07 3.59 -19.35
N ALA A 84 2.19 3.14 -18.47
CA ALA A 84 1.27 2.03 -18.69
C ALA A 84 0.18 2.34 -19.73
N GLN A 85 -0.13 1.37 -20.59
CA GLN A 85 -1.13 1.50 -21.67
C GLN A 85 -2.28 0.49 -21.57
N GLY A 86 -2.26 -0.44 -20.63
CA GLY A 86 -3.26 -1.50 -20.47
C GLY A 86 -4.66 -0.99 -20.11
N GLU A 87 -5.68 -1.74 -20.49
CA GLU A 87 -7.07 -1.52 -20.03
C GLU A 87 -7.20 -1.73 -18.53
N PHE A 88 -6.50 -2.73 -18.02
CA PHE A 88 -6.32 -2.97 -16.61
C PHE A 88 -4.89 -2.65 -16.17
N LEU A 89 -4.73 -2.28 -14.93
CA LEU A 89 -3.46 -1.98 -14.27
C LEU A 89 -3.29 -2.91 -13.07
N ALA A 90 -2.09 -3.42 -12.85
CA ALA A 90 -1.72 -4.16 -11.66
C ALA A 90 -0.33 -3.73 -11.20
N PHE A 91 0.00 -4.02 -9.96
CA PHE A 91 1.33 -3.77 -9.39
C PHE A 91 1.97 -5.08 -8.94
N LEU A 92 3.29 -5.11 -8.89
CA LEU A 92 4.09 -6.16 -8.27
C LEU A 92 5.36 -5.52 -7.73
N ASP A 93 5.72 -5.77 -6.49
CA ASP A 93 7.00 -5.28 -5.96
C ASP A 93 8.17 -6.12 -6.48
N GLY A 94 9.33 -5.49 -6.73
CA GLY A 94 10.48 -6.08 -7.41
C GLY A 94 11.20 -7.20 -6.64
N ASP A 95 10.81 -7.47 -5.40
CA ASP A 95 11.29 -8.54 -4.54
C ASP A 95 10.25 -9.67 -4.32
N ASP A 96 9.06 -9.55 -4.94
CA ASP A 96 7.96 -10.51 -4.88
C ASP A 96 7.81 -11.31 -6.18
N TRP A 97 6.93 -12.30 -6.20
CA TRP A 97 6.69 -13.10 -7.41
C TRP A 97 5.24 -13.58 -7.53
N LEU A 98 4.87 -14.01 -8.73
CA LEU A 98 3.54 -14.47 -9.09
C LEU A 98 3.49 -15.98 -9.34
N ALA A 99 2.36 -16.62 -9.04
CA ALA A 99 2.06 -17.95 -9.53
C ALA A 99 1.87 -17.94 -11.07
N PRO A 100 2.25 -19.02 -11.77
CA PRO A 100 1.95 -19.14 -13.20
C PRO A 100 0.44 -19.03 -13.48
N GLY A 101 0.06 -18.26 -14.50
CA GLY A 101 -1.33 -18.08 -14.91
C GLY A 101 -2.16 -17.09 -14.09
N TYR A 102 -1.66 -16.63 -12.94
CA TYR A 102 -2.38 -15.72 -12.04
C TYR A 102 -2.91 -14.45 -12.72
N LEU A 103 -2.10 -13.80 -13.54
CA LEU A 103 -2.51 -12.55 -14.20
C LEU A 103 -3.68 -12.77 -15.19
N SER A 104 -3.71 -13.91 -15.86
CA SER A 104 -4.82 -14.25 -16.76
C SER A 104 -6.12 -14.49 -15.99
N GLU A 105 -6.06 -15.22 -14.88
CA GLU A 105 -7.21 -15.45 -14.00
C GLU A 105 -7.72 -14.15 -13.37
N LEU A 106 -6.79 -13.26 -12.97
CA LEU A 106 -7.10 -11.96 -12.37
C LEU A 106 -7.85 -11.06 -13.37
N VAL A 107 -7.36 -10.97 -14.62
CA VAL A 107 -8.00 -10.19 -15.68
C VAL A 107 -9.37 -10.77 -16.01
N ALA A 108 -9.48 -12.10 -16.18
CA ALA A 108 -10.75 -12.75 -16.48
C ALA A 108 -11.82 -12.49 -15.40
N ALA A 109 -11.40 -12.49 -14.11
CA ALA A 109 -12.30 -12.16 -13.01
C ALA A 109 -12.74 -10.68 -13.04
N ALA A 110 -11.80 -9.76 -13.31
CA ALA A 110 -12.10 -8.32 -13.41
C ALA A 110 -13.01 -7.98 -14.59
N GLU A 111 -12.85 -8.67 -15.73
CA GLU A 111 -13.74 -8.53 -16.89
C GLU A 111 -15.14 -9.04 -16.60
N ARG A 112 -15.24 -10.24 -16.05
CA ARG A 112 -16.53 -10.89 -15.73
C ARG A 112 -17.39 -10.07 -14.79
N LEU A 113 -16.77 -9.43 -13.80
CA LEU A 113 -17.49 -8.66 -12.76
C LEU A 113 -17.76 -7.20 -13.17
N ASP A 114 -17.08 -6.70 -14.19
CA ASP A 114 -17.21 -5.34 -14.72
C ASP A 114 -17.17 -4.22 -13.66
N CYS A 115 -16.37 -4.40 -12.61
CA CYS A 115 -16.20 -3.41 -11.54
C CYS A 115 -14.93 -2.55 -11.74
N ASP A 116 -14.79 -1.49 -10.96
CA ASP A 116 -13.66 -0.57 -11.00
C ASP A 116 -12.34 -1.22 -10.63
N PHE A 117 -12.35 -2.08 -9.60
CA PHE A 117 -11.17 -2.84 -9.21
C PHE A 117 -11.53 -4.17 -8.54
N VAL A 118 -10.61 -5.10 -8.63
CA VAL A 118 -10.70 -6.36 -7.90
C VAL A 118 -9.55 -6.49 -6.91
N ARG A 119 -9.81 -7.17 -5.79
CA ARG A 119 -8.82 -7.52 -4.78
C ARG A 119 -8.69 -9.01 -4.68
N THR A 120 -7.48 -9.50 -4.36
CA THR A 120 -7.20 -10.91 -4.12
C THR A 120 -6.56 -11.14 -2.77
N ASP A 121 -6.72 -12.33 -2.23
CA ASP A 121 -5.88 -12.82 -1.14
C ASP A 121 -4.43 -12.97 -1.65
N HIS A 122 -3.46 -13.05 -0.73
CA HIS A 122 -2.08 -13.29 -1.09
C HIS A 122 -1.38 -14.27 -0.14
N VAL A 123 -0.26 -14.81 -0.58
CA VAL A 123 0.58 -15.69 0.24
C VAL A 123 1.74 -14.87 0.80
N ARG A 124 1.80 -14.75 2.11
CA ARG A 124 2.97 -14.21 2.80
C ARG A 124 4.01 -15.31 2.97
N VAL A 125 5.23 -15.06 2.54
CA VAL A 125 6.35 -16.00 2.61
C VAL A 125 7.40 -15.45 3.57
N THR A 126 7.74 -16.25 4.59
CA THR A 126 8.81 -15.96 5.55
C THR A 126 9.66 -17.20 5.65
N ASP A 127 10.90 -17.18 5.18
CA ASP A 127 11.76 -18.34 5.05
C ASP A 127 11.05 -19.51 4.35
N ARG A 128 10.73 -20.58 5.09
CA ARG A 128 9.99 -21.76 4.58
C ARG A 128 8.49 -21.70 4.85
N ALA A 129 8.02 -20.76 5.67
CA ALA A 129 6.61 -20.65 6.04
C ALA A 129 5.82 -19.87 4.98
N ARG A 130 4.64 -20.40 4.64
CA ARG A 130 3.67 -19.75 3.75
C ARG A 130 2.35 -19.60 4.47
N THR A 131 1.84 -18.36 4.52
CA THR A 131 0.60 -18.05 5.21
C THR A 131 -0.30 -17.22 4.31
N VAL A 132 -1.53 -17.66 4.10
CA VAL A 132 -2.51 -16.89 3.34
C VAL A 132 -2.99 -15.70 4.17
N ARG A 133 -2.91 -14.52 3.58
CA ARG A 133 -3.50 -13.29 4.11
C ARG A 133 -4.74 -12.96 3.30
N ARG A 134 -5.87 -12.95 3.97
CA ARG A 134 -7.16 -12.73 3.34
C ARG A 134 -7.54 -11.27 3.35
N VAL A 135 -8.17 -10.83 2.26
CA VAL A 135 -8.90 -9.56 2.23
C VAL A 135 -10.03 -9.65 3.26
N PRO A 136 -10.17 -8.69 4.18
CA PRO A 136 -11.18 -8.74 5.25
C PRO A 136 -12.58 -8.36 4.74
N VAL A 137 -13.03 -9.06 3.72
CA VAL A 137 -14.37 -8.97 3.11
C VAL A 137 -14.88 -10.40 2.95
N GLY A 138 -16.07 -10.69 3.47
CA GLY A 138 -16.62 -12.05 3.49
C GLY A 138 -17.16 -12.51 2.14
N LEU A 139 -17.77 -11.59 1.39
CA LEU A 139 -18.33 -11.85 0.07
C LEU A 139 -17.23 -11.98 -0.98
N ARG A 140 -17.38 -12.95 -1.87
CA ARG A 140 -16.43 -13.25 -2.95
C ARG A 140 -17.18 -13.33 -4.27
N ASP A 141 -16.49 -12.87 -5.34
CA ASP A 141 -17.04 -12.87 -6.70
C ASP A 141 -18.36 -12.08 -6.84
N GLU A 142 -18.59 -11.11 -5.96
CA GLU A 142 -19.74 -10.21 -5.95
C GLU A 142 -19.25 -8.76 -6.03
N VAL A 143 -19.98 -7.93 -6.77
CA VAL A 143 -19.69 -6.49 -6.88
C VAL A 143 -20.28 -5.77 -5.67
N LEU A 144 -19.44 -5.00 -4.99
CA LEU A 144 -19.73 -4.30 -3.73
C LEU A 144 -19.46 -2.81 -3.86
N ASP A 145 -20.10 -2.02 -3.00
CA ASP A 145 -19.72 -0.62 -2.79
C ASP A 145 -18.43 -0.56 -1.94
N PRO A 146 -17.33 0.01 -2.47
CA PRO A 146 -16.09 0.09 -1.72
C PRO A 146 -16.20 0.98 -0.46
N ARG A 147 -17.12 1.95 -0.41
CA ARG A 147 -17.33 2.80 0.76
C ARG A 147 -17.88 2.00 1.96
N ASP A 148 -18.78 1.08 1.71
CA ASP A 148 -19.32 0.21 2.77
C ASP A 148 -18.25 -0.75 3.30
N ALA A 149 -17.27 -1.13 2.47
CA ALA A 149 -16.15 -1.97 2.88
C ALA A 149 -15.09 -1.25 3.74
N ILE A 150 -15.22 0.07 3.95
CA ILE A 150 -14.44 0.83 4.94
C ILE A 150 -14.89 0.49 6.37
N LEU A 151 -16.13 0.10 6.54
CA LEU A 151 -16.81 -0.08 7.83
C LEU A 151 -16.93 -1.56 8.23
N PRO A 152 -17.17 -1.85 9.52
CA PRO A 152 -17.33 -0.92 10.65
C PRO A 152 -15.98 -0.39 11.18
N ALA A 153 -16.05 0.70 11.95
CA ALA A 153 -14.85 1.39 12.44
C ALA A 153 -14.01 0.58 13.43
N ASP A 154 -14.62 -0.28 14.23
CA ASP A 154 -14.05 -1.04 15.33
C ASP A 154 -13.39 -2.38 14.90
N ARG A 155 -13.51 -2.76 13.64
CA ARG A 155 -12.98 -4.04 13.09
C ARG A 155 -11.95 -3.80 12.00
N THR A 156 -11.21 -4.85 11.67
CA THR A 156 -10.37 -4.91 10.46
C THR A 156 -11.26 -4.96 9.23
N THR A 157 -11.04 -4.05 8.29
CA THR A 157 -11.86 -3.86 7.09
C THR A 157 -10.98 -3.71 5.86
N SER A 158 -11.57 -3.49 4.69
CA SER A 158 -10.86 -3.44 3.42
C SER A 158 -9.73 -2.40 3.38
N VAL A 159 -9.91 -1.25 4.06
CA VAL A 159 -8.86 -0.22 4.16
C VAL A 159 -7.69 -0.57 5.08
N ASP A 160 -7.79 -1.65 5.84
CA ASP A 160 -6.67 -2.21 6.60
C ASP A 160 -5.80 -3.15 5.75
N TYR A 161 -6.28 -3.55 4.57
CA TYR A 161 -5.59 -4.41 3.60
C TYR A 161 -4.92 -3.55 2.53
N VAL A 162 -3.75 -3.02 2.83
CA VAL A 162 -3.06 -1.99 2.03
C VAL A 162 -2.13 -2.55 0.93
N SER A 163 -2.26 -3.84 0.61
CA SER A 163 -1.42 -4.53 -0.39
C SER A 163 -1.81 -4.12 -1.82
N VAL A 164 -1.30 -2.99 -2.32
CA VAL A 164 -1.66 -2.42 -3.63
C VAL A 164 -1.46 -3.39 -4.80
N TRP A 165 -0.51 -4.31 -4.69
CA TRP A 165 -0.21 -5.35 -5.67
C TRP A 165 -1.17 -6.55 -5.63
N ALA A 166 -2.06 -6.63 -4.65
CA ALA A 166 -3.04 -7.72 -4.54
C ALA A 166 -4.35 -7.35 -5.24
N GLY A 167 -4.34 -7.17 -6.54
CA GLY A 167 -5.52 -6.84 -7.33
C GLY A 167 -5.24 -6.27 -8.71
N ALA A 168 -6.31 -5.93 -9.42
CA ALA A 168 -6.28 -5.23 -10.69
C ALA A 168 -7.27 -4.07 -10.70
N TYR A 169 -6.94 -3.02 -11.43
CA TYR A 169 -7.59 -1.73 -11.42
C TYR A 169 -7.91 -1.29 -12.85
N ARG A 170 -9.14 -0.87 -13.13
CA ARG A 170 -9.48 -0.34 -14.44
C ARG A 170 -8.77 0.98 -14.71
N ARG A 171 -8.34 1.17 -15.95
CA ARG A 171 -7.67 2.39 -16.44
C ARG A 171 -8.47 3.66 -16.11
N ARG A 172 -9.80 3.62 -16.16
CA ARG A 172 -10.65 4.78 -15.82
C ARG A 172 -10.35 5.35 -14.40
N LEU A 173 -9.88 4.51 -13.47
CA LEU A 173 -9.43 5.00 -12.16
C LEU A 173 -8.15 5.84 -12.25
N LEU A 174 -7.22 5.47 -13.14
CA LEU A 174 -6.02 6.28 -13.42
C LEU A 174 -6.41 7.63 -14.06
N GLU A 175 -7.31 7.61 -15.03
CA GLU A 175 -7.80 8.81 -15.73
C GLU A 175 -8.51 9.77 -14.77
N ARG A 176 -9.18 9.24 -13.74
CA ARG A 176 -9.78 10.01 -12.63
C ARG A 176 -8.75 10.42 -11.56
N GLY A 177 -7.46 10.09 -11.70
CA GLY A 177 -6.40 10.43 -10.75
C GLY A 177 -6.37 9.55 -9.48
N LEU A 178 -7.20 8.50 -9.38
CA LEU A 178 -7.38 7.73 -8.15
C LEU A 178 -6.22 6.76 -7.86
N LEU A 179 -5.41 6.42 -8.86
CA LEU A 179 -4.30 5.47 -8.72
C LEU A 179 -2.94 6.12 -8.42
N HIS A 180 -2.83 7.45 -8.43
CA HIS A 180 -1.57 8.13 -8.13
C HIS A 180 -1.21 8.06 -6.64
N PHE A 181 0.07 7.83 -6.36
CA PHE A 181 0.62 7.82 -5.01
C PHE A 181 1.08 9.21 -4.60
N THR A 182 0.96 9.54 -3.32
CA THR A 182 1.49 10.80 -2.76
C THR A 182 3.01 10.71 -2.69
N GLU A 183 3.69 11.45 -3.56
CA GLU A 183 5.16 11.50 -3.60
C GLU A 183 5.73 12.14 -2.33
N GLY A 184 6.95 11.75 -1.97
CA GLY A 184 7.61 12.20 -0.73
C GLY A 184 7.18 11.44 0.52
N LEU A 185 6.30 10.43 0.41
CA LEU A 185 6.11 9.40 1.40
C LEU A 185 7.03 8.23 1.05
N HIS A 186 8.03 7.96 1.89
CA HIS A 186 8.95 6.84 1.70
C HIS A 186 8.40 5.54 2.32
N THR A 187 7.45 5.67 3.24
CA THR A 187 6.70 4.57 3.84
C THR A 187 5.24 4.97 4.01
N ALA A 188 4.34 3.99 4.13
CA ALA A 188 2.90 4.18 4.33
C ALA A 188 2.18 4.94 3.17
N GLU A 189 2.79 5.03 1.99
CA GLU A 189 2.22 5.62 0.77
C GLU A 189 0.98 4.85 0.28
N ASP A 190 0.91 3.57 0.62
CA ASP A 190 -0.20 2.66 0.34
C ASP A 190 -1.48 2.99 1.13
N ARG A 191 -1.35 3.67 2.29
CA ARG A 191 -2.46 4.03 3.17
C ARG A 191 -3.41 5.07 2.57
N PRO A 192 -2.97 6.30 2.23
CA PRO A 192 -3.84 7.29 1.61
C PRO A 192 -4.34 6.83 0.24
N TRP A 193 -3.52 6.06 -0.51
CA TRP A 193 -3.93 5.47 -1.78
C TRP A 193 -5.11 4.51 -1.61
N THR A 194 -5.04 3.58 -0.64
CA THR A 194 -6.11 2.61 -0.37
C THR A 194 -7.38 3.31 0.11
N TRP A 195 -7.26 4.31 0.98
CA TRP A 195 -8.40 5.09 1.47
C TRP A 195 -9.10 5.85 0.35
N ARG A 196 -8.33 6.57 -0.48
CA ARG A 196 -8.87 7.30 -1.63
C ARG A 196 -9.60 6.37 -2.59
N LEU A 197 -8.99 5.22 -2.92
CA LEU A 197 -9.61 4.24 -3.79
C LEU A 197 -10.97 3.77 -3.26
N HIS A 198 -11.07 3.46 -1.95
CA HIS A 198 -12.34 3.02 -1.36
C HIS A 198 -13.37 4.15 -1.19
N ARG A 199 -12.94 5.40 -1.04
CA ARG A 199 -13.87 6.54 -0.96
C ARG A 199 -14.40 6.98 -2.32
N GLU A 200 -13.61 6.86 -3.38
CA GLU A 200 -13.89 7.51 -4.66
C GLU A 200 -14.25 6.56 -5.80
N ALA A 201 -13.87 5.27 -5.72
CA ALA A 201 -14.32 4.29 -6.71
C ALA A 201 -15.79 3.94 -6.50
N GLU A 202 -16.45 3.46 -7.56
CA GLU A 202 -17.90 3.19 -7.56
C GLU A 202 -18.19 1.73 -7.23
N SER A 203 -17.25 0.82 -7.56
CA SER A 203 -17.46 -0.61 -7.39
C SER A 203 -16.16 -1.39 -7.21
N PHE A 204 -16.21 -2.47 -6.42
CA PHE A 204 -15.11 -3.42 -6.34
C PHE A 204 -15.61 -4.83 -6.05
N ALA A 205 -14.72 -5.79 -6.20
CA ALA A 205 -14.98 -7.16 -5.78
C ALA A 205 -13.74 -7.78 -5.16
N VAL A 206 -13.95 -8.81 -4.33
CA VAL A 206 -12.86 -9.68 -3.88
C VAL A 206 -13.00 -11.00 -4.63
N VAL A 207 -11.95 -11.39 -5.34
CA VAL A 207 -11.94 -12.54 -6.24
C VAL A 207 -10.99 -13.65 -5.75
N ASN A 208 -11.19 -14.87 -6.23
CA ASN A 208 -10.53 -16.06 -5.72
C ASN A 208 -9.11 -16.34 -6.23
N PRO A 209 -8.60 -15.85 -7.39
CA PRO A 209 -7.23 -16.12 -7.80
C PRO A 209 -6.23 -15.83 -6.67
N LEU A 210 -5.40 -16.82 -6.34
CA LEU A 210 -4.39 -16.73 -5.28
C LEU A 210 -3.01 -16.94 -5.92
N GLY A 211 -2.29 -15.85 -6.16
CA GLY A 211 -1.06 -15.97 -6.92
C GLY A 211 0.02 -14.95 -6.61
N VAL A 212 -0.19 -14.01 -5.70
CA VAL A 212 0.89 -13.12 -5.26
C VAL A 212 1.59 -13.71 -4.05
N PHE A 213 2.91 -13.87 -4.15
CA PHE A 213 3.77 -14.33 -3.07
C PHE A 213 4.59 -13.15 -2.55
N TYR A 214 4.18 -12.65 -1.40
CA TYR A 214 4.80 -11.52 -0.71
C TYR A 214 5.94 -11.99 0.20
N ARG A 215 7.17 -11.61 -0.13
CA ARG A 215 8.38 -11.98 0.62
C ARG A 215 8.52 -11.12 1.88
N ARG A 216 8.80 -11.77 3.01
CA ARG A 216 9.01 -11.11 4.30
C ARG A 216 10.34 -11.54 4.91
N GLY A 217 10.86 -10.69 5.80
CA GLY A 217 12.07 -11.04 6.56
C GLY A 217 13.38 -10.67 5.88
N ILE A 218 13.32 -10.03 4.71
CA ILE A 218 14.52 -9.50 4.03
C ILE A 218 15.10 -8.31 4.79
N SER A 219 16.44 -8.22 4.81
CA SER A 219 17.17 -7.17 5.54
C SER A 219 16.92 -5.77 4.97
N SER A 220 16.70 -5.66 3.66
CA SER A 220 16.44 -4.42 2.93
C SER A 220 14.98 -3.94 3.01
N SER A 221 14.09 -4.65 3.72
CA SER A 221 12.68 -4.28 3.80
C SER A 221 12.48 -2.90 4.44
N LEU A 222 11.76 -2.00 3.77
CA LEU A 222 11.37 -0.67 4.27
C LEU A 222 10.67 -0.73 5.63
N THR A 223 10.01 -1.83 5.95
CA THR A 223 9.34 -2.03 7.25
C THR A 223 10.29 -2.26 8.42
N ARG A 224 11.59 -2.49 8.18
CA ARG A 224 12.63 -2.72 9.21
C ARG A 224 13.51 -1.50 9.48
N ILE A 225 13.37 -0.45 8.69
CA ILE A 225 14.16 0.77 8.84
C ILE A 225 13.81 1.44 10.18
N GLY A 226 14.81 1.76 10.98
CA GLY A 226 14.65 2.47 12.27
C GLY A 226 14.76 3.99 12.18
N ASP A 227 14.82 4.55 10.97
CA ASP A 227 15.08 5.95 10.70
C ASP A 227 13.82 6.81 10.55
N VAL A 228 14.02 8.08 10.22
CA VAL A 228 12.98 9.10 10.09
C VAL A 228 11.89 8.77 9.06
N ARG A 229 12.20 7.97 8.03
CA ARG A 229 11.23 7.59 6.98
C ARG A 229 10.05 6.81 7.55
N ARG A 230 10.23 6.06 8.64
CA ARG A 230 9.12 5.40 9.33
C ARG A 230 8.10 6.36 9.97
N LEU A 231 8.41 7.64 10.10
CA LEU A 231 7.49 8.65 10.60
C LEU A 231 6.52 9.17 9.54
N ASP A 232 6.70 8.80 8.28
CA ASP A 232 5.82 9.22 7.17
C ASP A 232 4.37 8.76 7.37
N PHE A 233 4.13 7.72 8.19
CA PHE A 233 2.76 7.33 8.54
C PHE A 233 1.96 8.50 9.16
N ILE A 234 2.61 9.43 9.85
CA ILE A 234 1.94 10.60 10.46
C ILE A 234 1.40 11.49 9.35
N ARG A 235 2.21 11.81 8.34
CA ARG A 235 1.78 12.59 7.17
C ARG A 235 0.70 11.87 6.36
N ALA A 236 0.88 10.56 6.18
CA ALA A 236 -0.08 9.72 5.46
C ALA A 236 -1.46 9.72 6.13
N PHE A 237 -1.51 9.59 7.45
CA PHE A 237 -2.77 9.62 8.18
C PHE A 237 -3.33 11.03 8.41
N ASP A 238 -2.49 12.06 8.52
CA ASP A 238 -2.96 13.46 8.48
C ASP A 238 -3.73 13.71 7.19
N GLN A 239 -3.20 13.28 6.03
CA GLN A 239 -3.88 13.35 4.72
C GLN A 239 -5.20 12.56 4.73
N ILE A 240 -5.22 11.32 5.23
CA ILE A 240 -6.43 10.48 5.28
C ILE A 240 -7.51 11.17 6.13
N VAL A 241 -7.16 11.71 7.30
CA VAL A 241 -8.11 12.38 8.20
C VAL A 241 -8.65 13.64 7.55
N GLU A 242 -7.79 14.47 6.94
CA GLU A 242 -8.17 15.69 6.25
C GLU A 242 -9.13 15.40 5.07
N GLU A 243 -8.76 14.48 4.19
CA GLU A 243 -9.58 14.08 3.05
C GLU A 243 -10.92 13.45 3.49
N THR A 244 -10.90 12.65 4.58
CA THR A 244 -12.11 12.00 5.09
C THR A 244 -13.02 13.01 5.81
N ALA A 245 -12.46 14.03 6.49
CA ALA A 245 -13.24 15.09 7.11
C ALA A 245 -13.96 15.98 6.09
N ALA A 246 -13.39 16.13 4.89
CA ALA A 246 -14.00 16.85 3.77
C ALA A 246 -14.98 15.99 2.93
N ASP A 247 -15.10 14.68 3.25
CA ASP A 247 -15.93 13.74 2.49
C ASP A 247 -17.43 13.94 2.80
N ARG A 248 -18.29 13.68 1.80
CA ARG A 248 -19.76 13.71 1.95
C ARG A 248 -20.29 12.79 3.04
N ASP A 249 -19.59 11.67 3.32
CA ASP A 249 -19.93 10.70 4.37
C ASP A 249 -19.00 10.82 5.58
N ALA A 250 -18.44 12.01 5.86
CA ALA A 250 -17.47 12.23 6.94
C ALA A 250 -17.95 11.65 8.28
N GLY A 251 -19.24 11.85 8.63
CA GLY A 251 -19.82 11.33 9.88
C GLY A 251 -19.73 9.80 10.02
N ARG A 252 -19.77 9.06 8.91
CA ARG A 252 -19.65 7.60 8.90
C ARG A 252 -18.21 7.11 8.85
N LEU A 253 -17.34 7.79 8.07
CA LEU A 253 -16.02 7.29 7.71
C LEU A 253 -14.91 7.79 8.64
N LEU A 254 -15.03 9.03 9.16
CA LEU A 254 -14.00 9.65 9.99
C LEU A 254 -13.69 8.85 11.28
N PRO A 255 -14.66 8.22 11.97
CA PRO A 255 -14.39 7.35 13.10
C PRO A 255 -13.39 6.23 12.78
N LYS A 256 -13.50 5.62 11.60
CA LYS A 256 -12.56 4.59 11.15
C LYS A 256 -11.16 5.15 10.90
N ALA A 257 -11.06 6.30 10.23
CA ALA A 257 -9.79 6.96 9.94
C ALA A 257 -9.04 7.33 11.24
N VAL A 258 -9.73 7.96 12.20
CA VAL A 258 -9.16 8.33 13.50
C VAL A 258 -8.74 7.10 14.29
N ARG A 259 -9.57 6.05 14.33
CA ARG A 259 -9.25 4.79 15.03
C ARG A 259 -8.02 4.12 14.42
N GLN A 260 -7.93 4.04 13.11
CA GLN A 260 -6.79 3.44 12.42
C GLN A 260 -5.51 4.25 12.67
N TYR A 261 -5.59 5.58 12.65
CA TYR A 261 -4.47 6.46 12.99
C TYR A 261 -3.99 6.25 14.43
N CYS A 262 -4.90 6.22 15.39
CA CYS A 262 -4.59 5.92 16.79
C CYS A 262 -3.92 4.54 16.94
N ALA A 263 -4.42 3.52 16.24
CA ALA A 263 -3.87 2.17 16.32
C ALA A 263 -2.43 2.10 15.77
N ILE A 264 -2.12 2.77 14.66
CA ILE A 264 -0.77 2.84 14.08
C ILE A 264 0.17 3.67 14.96
N MET A 265 -0.26 4.82 15.50
CA MET A 265 0.54 5.57 16.47
C MET A 265 0.91 4.71 17.69
N ALA A 266 -0.08 4.03 18.27
CA ALA A 266 0.14 3.17 19.43
C ALA A 266 1.10 2.00 19.13
N HIS A 267 1.04 1.44 17.91
CA HIS A 267 1.96 0.41 17.43
C HIS A 267 3.40 0.92 17.35
N HIS A 268 3.64 2.05 16.67
CA HIS A 268 4.99 2.61 16.56
C HIS A 268 5.55 3.04 17.92
N LEU A 269 4.72 3.59 18.80
CA LEU A 269 5.13 3.92 20.17
C LEU A 269 5.42 2.68 21.03
N ALA A 270 4.81 1.52 20.72
CA ALA A 270 5.11 0.26 21.40
C ALA A 270 6.46 -0.32 20.96
N GLU A 271 6.91 0.02 19.77
CA GLU A 271 8.18 -0.43 19.18
C GLU A 271 9.24 0.67 19.18
N GLU A 272 9.09 1.72 20.03
CA GLU A 272 9.98 2.89 19.99
C GLU A 272 11.46 2.55 20.23
N ASP A 273 11.76 1.47 20.95
CA ASP A 273 13.12 0.98 21.20
C ASP A 273 13.85 0.52 19.90
N ARG A 274 13.11 0.29 18.82
CA ARG A 274 13.68 -0.07 17.52
C ARG A 274 14.12 1.14 16.70
N PHE A 275 13.82 2.34 17.18
CA PHE A 275 14.20 3.59 16.52
C PHE A 275 15.48 4.15 17.12
N GLU A 276 16.23 4.88 16.33
CA GLU A 276 17.30 5.73 16.84
C GLU A 276 16.74 6.71 17.89
N PRO A 277 17.48 7.03 18.97
CA PRO A 277 16.96 7.86 20.07
C PRO A 277 16.38 9.21 19.63
N ALA A 278 17.02 9.87 18.65
CA ALA A 278 16.54 11.12 18.09
C ALA A 278 15.21 10.94 17.33
N VAL A 279 15.06 9.83 16.59
CA VAL A 279 13.84 9.49 15.86
C VAL A 279 12.71 9.12 16.80
N ALA A 280 12.99 8.36 17.87
CA ALA A 280 12.02 8.06 18.93
C ALA A 280 11.48 9.34 19.60
N GLY A 281 12.36 10.32 19.86
CA GLY A 281 11.96 11.64 20.35
C GLY A 281 11.02 12.37 19.39
N ARG A 282 11.35 12.37 18.10
CA ARG A 282 10.49 12.94 17.03
C ARG A 282 9.16 12.20 16.93
N LEU A 283 9.15 10.86 16.98
CA LEU A 283 7.93 10.05 16.97
C LEU A 283 6.97 10.52 18.08
N ARG A 284 7.45 10.65 19.32
CA ARG A 284 6.62 11.12 20.44
C ARG A 284 6.07 12.53 20.21
N THR A 285 6.94 13.47 19.79
CA THR A 285 6.53 14.85 19.54
C THR A 285 5.51 14.99 18.44
N MET A 286 5.75 14.34 17.29
CA MET A 286 4.86 14.38 16.13
C MET A 286 3.53 13.68 16.42
N SER A 287 3.55 12.51 17.08
CA SER A 287 2.33 11.82 17.49
C SER A 287 1.49 12.63 18.48
N ALA A 288 2.14 13.30 19.46
CA ALA A 288 1.43 14.18 20.38
C ALA A 288 0.80 15.40 19.67
N ALA A 289 1.49 15.95 18.66
CA ALA A 289 0.94 17.03 17.84
C ALA A 289 -0.24 16.54 16.98
N ALA A 290 -0.13 15.35 16.41
CA ALA A 290 -1.21 14.72 15.64
C ALA A 290 -2.47 14.51 16.50
N LEU A 291 -2.33 13.93 17.70
CA LEU A 291 -3.46 13.74 18.64
C LEU A 291 -4.19 15.04 19.00
N ARG A 292 -3.50 16.18 19.02
CA ARG A 292 -4.14 17.49 19.27
C ARG A 292 -4.92 18.04 18.08
N ARG A 293 -4.54 17.66 16.85
CA ARG A 293 -5.24 18.05 15.63
C ARG A 293 -6.51 17.26 15.36
N LEU A 294 -6.59 16.02 15.87
CA LEU A 294 -7.78 15.19 15.71
C LEU A 294 -9.02 15.82 16.37
N PRO A 295 -10.23 15.58 15.86
CA PRO A 295 -11.48 15.97 16.51
C PRO A 295 -11.53 15.37 17.92
N GLN A 296 -11.59 16.20 18.97
CA GLN A 296 -11.33 15.78 20.35
C GLN A 296 -12.43 14.87 20.92
N ASP A 297 -13.69 15.10 20.53
CA ASP A 297 -14.81 14.26 20.95
C ASP A 297 -14.67 12.86 20.37
N LEU A 298 -14.40 12.78 19.06
CA LEU A 298 -14.17 11.52 18.37
C LEU A 298 -12.91 10.79 18.89
N LEU A 299 -11.82 11.51 19.17
CA LEU A 299 -10.63 10.93 19.78
C LEU A 299 -10.94 10.31 21.14
N THR A 300 -11.80 10.97 21.94
CA THR A 300 -12.19 10.46 23.26
C THR A 300 -12.97 9.15 23.11
N GLU A 301 -13.97 9.11 22.23
CA GLU A 301 -14.75 7.90 21.93
C GLU A 301 -13.87 6.76 21.42
N VAL A 302 -12.94 7.05 20.51
CA VAL A 302 -11.99 6.05 19.99
C VAL A 302 -11.12 5.49 21.11
N LEU A 303 -10.61 6.34 22.02
CA LEU A 303 -9.76 5.90 23.13
C LEU A 303 -10.55 5.10 24.22
N GLU A 304 -11.86 5.28 24.32
CA GLU A 304 -12.71 4.50 25.23
C GLU A 304 -12.97 3.08 24.70
N THR A 305 -13.07 2.94 23.38
CA THR A 305 -13.48 1.71 22.71
C THR A 305 -12.34 0.89 22.11
N MET A 306 -11.09 1.41 22.10
CA MET A 306 -9.93 0.67 21.63
C MET A 306 -9.29 -0.18 22.73
N ASP A 307 -8.35 -1.04 22.32
CA ASP A 307 -7.54 -1.85 23.26
C ASP A 307 -6.94 -1.00 24.38
N MET A 308 -7.04 -1.49 25.63
CA MET A 308 -6.66 -0.73 26.84
C MET A 308 -5.19 -0.29 26.85
N ASP A 309 -4.26 -1.13 26.41
CA ASP A 309 -2.83 -0.82 26.42
C ASP A 309 -2.50 0.27 25.40
N ARG A 310 -3.11 0.18 24.21
CA ARG A 310 -2.99 1.19 23.18
C ARG A 310 -3.57 2.52 23.65
N ALA A 311 -4.78 2.52 24.20
CA ALA A 311 -5.44 3.70 24.74
C ALA A 311 -4.62 4.35 25.86
N ALA A 312 -4.12 3.56 26.82
CA ALA A 312 -3.30 4.04 27.92
C ALA A 312 -2.01 4.71 27.45
N ARG A 313 -1.37 4.17 26.40
CA ARG A 313 -0.17 4.73 25.77
C ARG A 313 -0.45 6.11 25.16
N LEU A 314 -1.52 6.24 24.39
CA LEU A 314 -1.92 7.50 23.75
C LEU A 314 -2.38 8.55 24.77
N ARG A 315 -3.13 8.14 25.81
CA ARG A 315 -3.54 9.04 26.92
C ARG A 315 -2.32 9.58 27.68
N ARG A 316 -1.30 8.76 27.94
CA ARG A 316 -0.04 9.22 28.56
C ARG A 316 0.68 10.25 27.70
N LEU A 317 0.76 10.00 26.38
CA LEU A 317 1.39 10.92 25.44
C LEU A 317 0.64 12.28 25.40
N ARG A 318 -0.71 12.25 25.36
CA ARG A 318 -1.56 13.45 25.36
C ARG A 318 -1.35 14.31 26.61
N ARG A 319 -1.26 13.69 27.80
CA ARG A 319 -1.01 14.40 29.09
C ARG A 319 0.35 15.07 29.15
N ARG A 320 1.44 14.37 28.77
CA ARG A 320 2.81 14.93 28.77
C ARG A 320 2.93 16.16 27.86
N ALA A 321 2.24 16.16 26.73
CA ALA A 321 2.24 17.28 25.80
C ALA A 321 1.43 18.52 26.30
N GLY A 322 0.51 18.34 27.26
CA GLY A 322 -0.21 19.42 27.95
C GLY A 322 0.59 20.07 29.07
N ALA A 323 1.36 19.27 29.79
CA ALA A 323 2.17 19.77 30.93
C ALA A 323 3.34 20.66 30.50
N GLY A 324 3.85 20.53 29.28
CA GLY A 324 4.95 21.36 28.78
C GLY A 324 4.57 22.81 28.39
N LYS A 325 3.29 23.17 28.39
CA LYS A 325 2.82 24.53 28.09
C LYS A 325 2.53 25.39 29.34
N GLY A 326 2.63 24.81 30.54
CA GLY A 326 2.39 25.51 31.82
C GLY A 326 3.66 25.94 32.55
N ALA A 327 4.84 25.75 31.96
CA ALA A 327 6.15 26.04 32.58
C ALA A 327 7.03 26.97 31.69
N ALA A 328 6.40 27.88 30.95
CA ALA A 328 7.13 28.94 30.20
C ALA A 328 6.49 30.28 30.52
#